data_130e79138179e5b8db00e5d09078e7ca
#
_entry.id   130e79138179e5b8db00e5d09078e7ca
#
_cell.length_a   1.000
_cell.length_b   1.000
_cell.length_c   1.000
_cell.angle_alpha   90.00
_cell.angle_beta   90.00
_cell.angle_gamma   90.00
#
_symmetry.space_group_name_H-M   'P 1'
#
loop_
_entity.id
_entity.type
_entity.pdbx_description
1 polymer ?
#
loop_
_entity_poly.entity_id
_entity_poly.type
_entity_poly.pdbx_seq_one_letter_code
_entity_poly.pdbx_strand_id
1 'polypeptide(L)'
;MKKNNTSMTKITVFLIFLIVLVVGYYSYLSGKSRTEQQEAIMSEVDTALSRDLTNNYPATPKEVIRYYNDLIKCFYNEDCTTEELQELGRKSLQLFDEELRANNEEDTYLTRLQGEVKNYKDNKRKITSVSLASSTNVDYYTADGYSFARIACCLLYTSDAAD
;
A
#
# COMPACT_ATOMS: atom_id res chain seq x y z
N MET A 1 -57.46 33.45 -35.56
CA MET A 1 -56.46 33.86 -34.55
C MET A 1 -55.42 32.78 -34.42
N LYS A 2 -54.27 32.98 -35.05
CA LYS A 2 -53.14 32.04 -35.04
C LYS A 2 -52.05 32.73 -34.21
N LYS A 3 -52.04 32.50 -32.91
CA LYS A 3 -51.17 33.19 -31.95
C LYS A 3 -50.19 32.22 -31.31
N ASN A 4 -48.92 32.44 -31.60
CA ASN A 4 -47.74 32.16 -30.77
C ASN A 4 -47.35 30.73 -30.39
N ASN A 5 -47.13 29.84 -31.36
CA ASN A 5 -46.37 28.63 -31.11
C ASN A 5 -44.85 28.87 -31.18
N THR A 6 -44.41 29.97 -31.81
CA THR A 6 -42.97 30.26 -32.02
C THR A 6 -42.21 30.64 -30.74
N SER A 7 -42.87 31.17 -29.74
CA SER A 7 -42.27 31.53 -28.45
C SER A 7 -42.06 30.27 -27.58
N MET A 8 -43.06 29.40 -27.53
CA MET A 8 -42.96 28.14 -26.78
C MET A 8 -41.90 27.22 -27.35
N THR A 9 -41.84 27.10 -28.68
CA THR A 9 -40.82 26.29 -29.34
C THR A 9 -39.37 26.77 -29.04
N LYS A 10 -39.16 28.10 -29.02
CA LYS A 10 -37.86 28.67 -28.64
C LYS A 10 -37.48 28.39 -27.19
N ILE A 11 -38.43 28.47 -26.27
CA ILE A 11 -38.22 28.15 -24.86
C ILE A 11 -37.85 26.66 -24.68
N THR A 12 -38.57 25.77 -25.37
CA THR A 12 -38.34 24.34 -25.30
C THR A 12 -36.93 23.98 -25.86
N VAL A 13 -36.52 24.56 -26.98
CA VAL A 13 -35.18 24.36 -27.55
C VAL A 13 -34.08 24.87 -26.62
N PHE A 14 -34.32 26.04 -25.99
CA PHE A 14 -33.37 26.59 -25.01
C PHE A 14 -33.24 25.71 -23.77
N LEU A 15 -34.34 25.15 -23.26
CA LEU A 15 -34.34 24.21 -22.13
C LEU A 15 -33.60 22.93 -22.47
N ILE A 16 -33.79 22.34 -23.66
CA ILE A 16 -33.09 21.15 -24.12
C ILE A 16 -31.59 21.43 -24.19
N PHE A 17 -31.20 22.58 -24.76
CA PHE A 17 -29.80 23.00 -24.84
C PHE A 17 -29.16 23.14 -23.46
N LEU A 18 -29.86 23.69 -22.49
CA LEU A 18 -29.40 23.84 -21.11
C LEU A 18 -29.21 22.49 -20.42
N ILE A 19 -30.12 21.53 -20.64
CA ILE A 19 -30.00 20.15 -20.14
C ILE A 19 -28.75 19.45 -20.72
N VAL A 20 -28.52 19.58 -22.04
CA VAL A 20 -27.36 19.01 -22.72
C VAL A 20 -26.06 19.61 -22.17
N LEU A 21 -26.02 20.91 -21.89
CA LEU A 21 -24.86 21.56 -21.27
C LEU A 21 -24.60 21.02 -19.85
N VAL A 22 -25.64 20.88 -19.03
CA VAL A 22 -25.50 20.37 -17.67
C VAL A 22 -25.04 18.91 -17.67
N VAL A 23 -25.61 18.05 -18.51
CA VAL A 23 -25.22 16.65 -18.63
C VAL A 23 -23.82 16.52 -19.19
N GLY A 24 -23.46 17.33 -20.20
CA GLY A 24 -22.11 17.36 -20.76
C GLY A 24 -21.06 17.81 -19.74
N TYR A 25 -21.37 18.86 -18.97
CA TYR A 25 -20.52 19.34 -17.89
C TYR A 25 -20.36 18.30 -16.77
N TYR A 26 -21.46 17.67 -16.37
CA TYR A 26 -21.42 16.61 -15.36
C TYR A 26 -20.63 15.37 -15.84
N SER A 27 -20.81 14.96 -17.10
CA SER A 27 -20.00 13.88 -17.71
C SER A 27 -18.51 14.24 -17.78
N TYR A 28 -18.20 15.49 -18.10
CA TYR A 28 -16.81 15.98 -18.14
C TYR A 28 -16.17 15.96 -16.75
N LEU A 29 -16.86 16.47 -15.72
CA LEU A 29 -16.37 16.42 -14.33
C LEU A 29 -16.25 14.99 -13.83
N SER A 30 -17.21 14.13 -14.10
CA SER A 30 -17.22 12.74 -13.67
C SER A 30 -16.13 11.92 -14.36
N GLY A 31 -15.84 12.21 -15.64
CA GLY A 31 -14.70 11.62 -16.37
C GLY A 31 -13.37 12.07 -15.82
N LYS A 32 -13.19 13.36 -15.56
CA LYS A 32 -11.98 13.92 -14.99
C LYS A 32 -11.70 13.40 -13.57
N SER A 33 -12.73 13.32 -12.74
CA SER A 33 -12.61 12.78 -11.37
C SER A 33 -12.22 11.29 -11.34
N ARG A 34 -12.69 10.51 -12.32
CA ARG A 34 -12.28 9.09 -12.46
C ARG A 34 -10.83 8.93 -12.93
N THR A 35 -10.39 9.77 -13.86
CA THR A 35 -9.01 9.71 -14.38
C THR A 35 -8.01 10.15 -13.31
N GLU A 36 -8.31 11.23 -12.57
CA GLU A 36 -7.45 11.71 -11.48
C GLU A 36 -7.42 10.74 -10.27
N GLN A 37 -8.49 9.99 -10.00
CA GLN A 37 -8.50 8.93 -8.98
C GLN A 37 -7.80 7.65 -9.44
N GLN A 38 -7.73 7.38 -10.73
CA GLN A 38 -7.02 6.22 -11.27
C GLN A 38 -5.50 6.46 -11.41
N GLU A 39 -5.05 7.71 -11.54
CA GLU A 39 -3.63 8.08 -11.56
C GLU A 39 -3.02 8.26 -10.16
N ALA A 40 -3.82 8.25 -9.10
CA ALA A 40 -3.37 8.55 -7.73
C ALA A 40 -3.49 7.39 -6.73
N ILE A 41 -3.89 6.21 -7.14
CA ILE A 41 -3.79 5.03 -6.27
C ILE A 41 -2.47 4.32 -6.59
N MET A 42 -1.39 4.80 -5.96
CA MET A 42 -0.16 4.01 -5.89
C MET A 42 -0.51 2.66 -5.28
N SER A 43 -0.01 1.59 -5.87
CA SER A 43 -0.16 0.25 -5.29
C SER A 43 0.49 0.21 -3.88
N GLU A 44 0.10 -0.73 -3.06
CA GLU A 44 0.76 -0.98 -1.76
C GLU A 44 2.27 -1.18 -1.96
N VAL A 45 2.65 -1.88 -3.04
CA VAL A 45 4.04 -2.12 -3.44
C VAL A 45 4.75 -0.81 -3.80
N ASP A 46 4.16 0.02 -4.67
CA ASP A 46 4.75 1.32 -5.05
C ASP A 46 4.90 2.23 -3.84
N THR A 47 3.90 2.24 -2.96
CA THR A 47 3.94 3.02 -1.72
C THR A 47 5.09 2.57 -0.82
N ALA A 48 5.26 1.25 -0.65
CA ALA A 48 6.35 0.70 0.14
C ALA A 48 7.71 0.98 -0.49
N LEU A 49 7.83 0.86 -1.82
CA LEU A 49 9.08 1.11 -2.55
C LEU A 49 9.45 2.60 -2.60
N SER A 50 8.49 3.51 -2.63
CA SER A 50 8.73 4.97 -2.71
C SER A 50 9.40 5.54 -1.46
N ARG A 51 9.37 4.84 -0.33
CA ARG A 51 9.96 5.35 0.92
C ARG A 51 11.48 5.41 0.83
N ASP A 52 12.02 6.62 0.99
CA ASP A 52 13.45 6.86 1.05
C ASP A 52 13.98 6.65 2.48
N LEU A 53 14.60 5.50 2.73
CA LEU A 53 15.17 5.17 4.04
C LEU A 53 16.52 5.86 4.29
N THR A 54 17.17 6.41 3.27
CA THR A 54 18.43 7.12 3.43
C THR A 54 18.23 8.50 4.05
N ASN A 55 17.22 9.23 3.56
CA ASN A 55 16.94 10.58 4.00
C ASN A 55 15.78 10.67 5.01
N ASN A 56 14.93 9.64 5.06
CA ASN A 56 13.73 9.60 5.89
C ASN A 56 13.55 8.25 6.60
N TYR A 57 14.59 7.87 7.37
CA TYR A 57 14.53 6.65 8.18
C TYR A 57 13.46 6.80 9.28
N PRO A 58 12.70 5.74 9.62
CA PRO A 58 11.70 5.79 10.69
C PRO A 58 12.31 6.25 12.01
N ALA A 59 11.72 7.31 12.60
CA ALA A 59 12.29 7.98 13.77
C ALA A 59 12.10 7.20 15.09
N THR A 60 11.18 6.23 15.11
CA THR A 60 10.87 5.46 16.32
C THR A 60 10.87 3.96 16.04
N PRO A 61 11.19 3.12 17.06
CA PRO A 61 11.12 1.66 16.92
C PRO A 61 9.77 1.17 16.41
N LYS A 62 8.68 1.82 16.84
CA LYS A 62 7.33 1.48 16.37
C LYS A 62 7.13 1.76 14.88
N GLU A 63 7.69 2.84 14.36
CA GLU A 63 7.63 3.16 12.93
C GLU A 63 8.48 2.22 12.10
N VAL A 64 9.64 1.78 12.61
CA VAL A 64 10.45 0.74 11.97
C VAL A 64 9.63 -0.55 11.79
N ILE A 65 9.02 -1.04 12.89
CA ILE A 65 8.22 -2.27 12.83
C ILE A 65 6.96 -2.07 11.97
N ARG A 66 6.34 -0.88 11.98
CA ARG A 66 5.20 -0.59 11.10
C ARG A 66 5.59 -0.72 9.64
N TYR A 67 6.66 -0.08 9.24
CA TYR A 67 7.13 -0.14 7.86
C TYR A 67 7.58 -1.56 7.47
N TYR A 68 8.26 -2.28 8.37
CA TYR A 68 8.59 -3.68 8.15
C TYR A 68 7.34 -4.56 7.93
N ASN A 69 6.26 -4.32 8.68
CA ASN A 69 4.98 -4.99 8.47
C ASN A 69 4.31 -4.63 7.14
N ASP A 70 4.48 -3.40 6.65
CA ASP A 70 3.98 -3.00 5.33
C ASP A 70 4.75 -3.76 4.23
N LEU A 71 6.08 -3.91 4.36
CA LEU A 71 6.88 -4.77 3.47
C LEU A 71 6.43 -6.24 3.51
N ILE A 72 6.17 -6.79 4.71
CA ILE A 72 5.67 -8.16 4.89
C ILE A 72 4.33 -8.35 4.17
N LYS A 73 3.40 -7.40 4.27
CA LYS A 73 2.14 -7.46 3.52
C LYS A 73 2.37 -7.48 2.02
N CYS A 74 3.26 -6.62 1.52
CA CYS A 74 3.63 -6.64 0.11
C CYS A 74 4.18 -7.99 -0.32
N PHE A 75 5.09 -8.59 0.46
CA PHE A 75 5.66 -9.91 0.15
C PHE A 75 4.61 -11.00 -0.02
N TYR A 76 3.65 -11.04 0.89
CA TYR A 76 2.76 -12.20 1.01
C TYR A 76 1.37 -11.99 0.41
N ASN A 77 0.88 -10.77 0.35
CA ASN A 77 -0.47 -10.50 -0.12
C ASN A 77 -0.54 -9.97 -1.55
N GLU A 78 0.51 -9.25 -2.00
CA GLU A 78 0.50 -8.59 -3.31
C GLU A 78 1.16 -9.46 -4.39
N ASP A 79 0.74 -9.26 -5.64
CA ASP A 79 1.35 -9.91 -6.79
C ASP A 79 2.53 -9.09 -7.29
N CYS A 80 3.68 -9.28 -6.64
CA CYS A 80 4.92 -8.63 -7.00
C CYS A 80 5.61 -9.36 -8.14
N THR A 81 6.24 -8.61 -9.05
CA THR A 81 7.25 -9.14 -9.96
C THR A 81 8.48 -9.58 -9.18
N THR A 82 9.37 -10.34 -9.84
CA THR A 82 10.64 -10.76 -9.20
C THR A 82 11.49 -9.55 -8.80
N GLU A 83 11.53 -8.53 -9.65
CA GLU A 83 12.26 -7.29 -9.44
C GLU A 83 11.71 -6.50 -8.26
N GLU A 84 10.39 -6.31 -8.18
CA GLU A 84 9.74 -5.63 -7.05
C GLU A 84 9.97 -6.38 -5.74
N LEU A 85 9.87 -7.71 -5.75
CA LEU A 85 10.13 -8.52 -4.56
C LEU A 85 11.57 -8.38 -4.07
N GLN A 86 12.54 -8.32 -4.99
CA GLN A 86 13.93 -8.08 -4.65
C GLN A 86 14.14 -6.68 -4.07
N GLU A 87 13.54 -5.64 -4.67
CA GLU A 87 13.62 -4.27 -4.17
C GLU A 87 13.00 -4.13 -2.77
N LEU A 88 11.83 -4.72 -2.55
CA LEU A 88 11.21 -4.79 -1.23
C LEU A 88 12.11 -5.52 -0.22
N GLY A 89 12.75 -6.62 -0.65
CA GLY A 89 13.73 -7.36 0.16
C GLY A 89 14.93 -6.50 0.55
N ARG A 90 15.49 -5.71 -0.39
CA ARG A 90 16.55 -4.75 -0.09
C ARG A 90 16.10 -3.66 0.89
N LYS A 91 14.86 -3.19 0.78
CA LYS A 91 14.26 -2.26 1.75
C LYS A 91 14.19 -2.86 3.16
N SER A 92 13.84 -4.14 3.27
CA SER A 92 13.81 -4.81 4.57
C SER A 92 15.22 -4.95 5.19
N LEU A 93 16.24 -5.26 4.38
CA LEU A 93 17.63 -5.31 4.84
C LEU A 93 18.15 -3.95 5.34
N GLN A 94 17.64 -2.83 4.81
CA GLN A 94 18.00 -1.49 5.29
C GLN A 94 17.45 -1.19 6.70
N LEU A 95 16.46 -1.96 7.17
CA LEU A 95 15.91 -1.83 8.53
C LEU A 95 16.67 -2.67 9.55
N PHE A 96 17.50 -3.60 9.10
CA PHE A 96 18.28 -4.47 9.97
C PHE A 96 19.45 -3.70 10.56
N ASP A 97 19.78 -4.00 11.82
CA ASP A 97 21.01 -3.54 12.42
C ASP A 97 22.24 -4.19 11.76
N GLU A 98 23.43 -3.74 12.14
CA GLU A 98 24.69 -4.17 11.54
C GLU A 98 24.93 -5.68 11.74
N GLU A 99 24.65 -6.22 12.92
CA GLU A 99 24.82 -7.63 13.26
C GLU A 99 23.83 -8.51 12.48
N LEU A 100 22.55 -8.16 12.48
CA LEU A 100 21.52 -8.88 11.73
C LEU A 100 21.79 -8.84 10.23
N ARG A 101 22.25 -7.70 9.72
CA ARG A 101 22.60 -7.54 8.31
C ARG A 101 23.82 -8.37 7.92
N ALA A 102 24.84 -8.43 8.77
CA ALA A 102 26.03 -9.26 8.53
C ALA A 102 25.72 -10.76 8.49
N ASN A 103 24.70 -11.19 9.26
CA ASN A 103 24.21 -12.57 9.27
C ASN A 103 23.20 -12.89 8.15
N ASN A 104 22.80 -11.90 7.33
CA ASN A 104 21.88 -12.04 6.23
C ASN A 104 22.47 -11.40 4.96
N GLU A 105 23.44 -12.09 4.35
CA GLU A 105 24.02 -11.69 3.07
C GLU A 105 22.90 -11.48 2.03
N GLU A 106 22.97 -10.39 1.26
CA GLU A 106 21.88 -9.93 0.40
C GLU A 106 21.37 -11.01 -0.56
N ASP A 107 22.27 -11.64 -1.33
CA ASP A 107 21.87 -12.64 -2.33
C ASP A 107 21.20 -13.87 -1.68
N THR A 108 21.76 -14.31 -0.56
CA THR A 108 21.21 -15.43 0.22
C THR A 108 19.85 -15.09 0.80
N TYR A 109 19.72 -13.88 1.35
CA TYR A 109 18.45 -13.38 1.90
C TYR A 109 17.37 -13.28 0.83
N LEU A 110 17.66 -12.67 -0.32
CA LEU A 110 16.72 -12.50 -1.41
C LEU A 110 16.27 -13.83 -2.01
N THR A 111 17.19 -14.79 -2.17
CA THR A 111 16.86 -16.13 -2.65
C THR A 111 15.93 -16.86 -1.67
N ARG A 112 16.22 -16.79 -0.38
CA ARG A 112 15.37 -17.37 0.67
C ARG A 112 14.00 -16.72 0.69
N LEU A 113 13.92 -15.37 0.62
CA LEU A 113 12.67 -14.62 0.59
C LEU A 113 11.79 -15.05 -0.58
N GLN A 114 12.36 -15.18 -1.79
CA GLN A 114 11.61 -15.67 -2.96
C GLN A 114 11.02 -17.06 -2.73
N GLY A 115 11.79 -17.96 -2.15
CA GLY A 115 11.34 -19.32 -1.82
C GLY A 115 10.21 -19.31 -0.78
N GLU A 116 10.33 -18.49 0.26
CA GLU A 116 9.31 -18.35 1.30
C GLU A 116 8.01 -17.75 0.75
N VAL A 117 8.09 -16.68 -0.05
CA VAL A 117 6.92 -16.03 -0.67
C VAL A 117 6.22 -17.01 -1.61
N LYS A 118 6.99 -17.75 -2.43
CA LYS A 118 6.41 -18.78 -3.31
C LYS A 118 5.67 -19.85 -2.48
N ASN A 119 6.31 -20.39 -1.45
CA ASN A 119 5.69 -21.40 -0.57
C ASN A 119 4.42 -20.85 0.09
N TYR A 120 4.43 -19.58 0.52
CA TYR A 120 3.28 -18.94 1.16
C TYR A 120 2.11 -18.83 0.20
N LYS A 121 2.37 -18.40 -1.05
CA LYS A 121 1.36 -18.29 -2.11
C LYS A 121 0.84 -19.66 -2.58
N ASP A 122 1.72 -20.64 -2.74
CA ASP A 122 1.35 -22.01 -3.11
C ASP A 122 0.38 -22.63 -2.08
N ASN A 123 0.54 -22.28 -0.80
CA ASN A 123 -0.35 -22.69 0.28
C ASN A 123 -1.56 -21.76 0.46
N LYS A 124 -1.81 -20.83 -0.45
CA LYS A 124 -2.91 -19.86 -0.43
C LYS A 124 -3.06 -19.12 0.90
N ARG A 125 -1.95 -18.84 1.55
CA ARG A 125 -1.93 -18.09 2.80
C ARG A 125 -2.04 -16.60 2.50
N LYS A 126 -2.76 -15.86 3.36
CA LYS A 126 -2.85 -14.40 3.32
C LYS A 126 -2.78 -13.81 4.72
N ILE A 127 -2.04 -12.72 4.86
CA ILE A 127 -2.05 -11.92 6.10
C ILE A 127 -3.35 -11.13 6.11
N THR A 128 -4.19 -11.40 7.10
CA THR A 128 -5.51 -10.76 7.24
C THR A 128 -5.48 -9.56 8.17
N SER A 129 -4.59 -9.56 9.14
CA SER A 129 -4.46 -8.46 10.09
C SER A 129 -3.05 -8.37 10.65
N VAL A 130 -2.60 -7.14 10.85
CA VAL A 130 -1.37 -6.83 11.59
C VAL A 130 -1.72 -5.82 12.67
N SER A 131 -1.40 -6.12 13.91
CA SER A 131 -1.57 -5.19 15.01
C SER A 131 -0.29 -5.01 15.80
N LEU A 132 0.00 -3.74 16.15
CA LEU A 132 1.15 -3.34 16.96
C LEU A 132 0.68 -2.83 18.31
N ALA A 133 1.41 -3.16 19.36
CA ALA A 133 1.19 -2.59 20.67
C ALA A 133 1.22 -1.05 20.63
N SER A 134 0.57 -0.42 21.60
CA SER A 134 0.62 1.03 21.80
C SER A 134 2.07 1.52 21.96
N SER A 135 2.34 2.76 21.59
CA SER A 135 3.67 3.38 21.80
C SER A 135 4.06 3.46 23.28
N THR A 136 3.08 3.45 24.17
CA THR A 136 3.29 3.41 25.63
C THR A 136 3.74 2.03 26.14
N ASN A 137 3.62 1.00 25.31
CA ASN A 137 3.98 -0.38 25.63
C ASN A 137 5.26 -0.83 24.92
N VAL A 138 6.13 0.11 24.57
CA VAL A 138 7.48 -0.17 24.09
C VAL A 138 8.36 -0.36 25.30
N ASP A 139 8.98 -1.53 25.41
CA ASP A 139 9.93 -1.84 26.46
C ASP A 139 11.35 -1.49 26.01
N TYR A 140 11.96 -0.49 26.66
CA TYR A 140 13.33 -0.06 26.36
C TYR A 140 14.27 -0.64 27.42
N TYR A 141 15.36 -1.26 26.96
CA TYR A 141 16.35 -1.83 27.87
C TYR A 141 17.78 -1.72 27.28
N THR A 142 18.76 -1.91 28.12
CA THR A 142 20.17 -1.94 27.72
C THR A 142 20.75 -3.30 28.07
N ALA A 143 21.46 -3.91 27.13
CA ALA A 143 22.20 -5.15 27.31
C ALA A 143 23.56 -5.04 26.57
N ASP A 144 24.63 -5.48 27.16
CA ASP A 144 25.98 -5.50 26.59
C ASP A 144 26.45 -4.15 26.02
N GLY A 145 25.96 -3.03 26.62
CA GLY A 145 26.28 -1.68 26.19
C GLY A 145 25.44 -1.14 25.02
N TYR A 146 24.52 -1.93 24.49
CA TYR A 146 23.59 -1.52 23.42
C TYR A 146 22.21 -1.23 23.97
N SER A 147 21.52 -0.30 23.32
CA SER A 147 20.13 0.07 23.64
C SER A 147 19.17 -0.69 22.73
N PHE A 148 18.18 -1.31 23.34
CA PHE A 148 17.17 -2.10 22.64
C PHE A 148 15.76 -1.56 22.91
N ALA A 149 14.85 -1.82 21.96
CA ALA A 149 13.42 -1.60 22.10
C ALA A 149 12.65 -2.88 21.71
N ARG A 150 11.75 -3.32 22.58
CA ARG A 150 10.87 -4.46 22.32
C ARG A 150 9.44 -3.99 22.14
N ILE A 151 8.80 -4.45 21.05
CA ILE A 151 7.40 -4.14 20.74
C ILE A 151 6.67 -5.43 20.41
N ALA A 152 5.52 -5.65 21.02
CA ALA A 152 4.65 -6.76 20.65
C ALA A 152 3.96 -6.47 19.32
N CYS A 153 4.06 -7.42 18.39
CA CYS A 153 3.39 -7.42 17.11
C CYS A 153 2.63 -8.74 16.94
N CYS A 154 1.38 -8.64 16.49
CA CYS A 154 0.55 -9.79 16.17
C CYS A 154 0.21 -9.77 14.69
N LEU A 155 0.55 -10.86 13.99
CA LEU A 155 0.12 -11.12 12.62
C LEU A 155 -0.90 -12.25 12.63
N LEU A 156 -2.05 -12.02 12.01
CA LEU A 156 -3.05 -13.03 11.74
C LEU A 156 -3.03 -13.37 10.26
N TYR A 157 -3.05 -14.64 9.95
CA TYR A 157 -3.11 -15.12 8.57
C TYR A 157 -4.17 -16.21 8.44
N THR A 158 -4.75 -16.34 7.26
CA THR A 158 -5.58 -17.47 6.89
C THR A 158 -4.83 -18.37 5.94
N SER A 159 -5.09 -19.67 6.02
CA SER A 159 -4.77 -20.64 4.98
C SER A 159 -6.07 -21.29 4.57
N ASP A 160 -6.33 -21.44 3.26
CA ASP A 160 -7.36 -22.36 2.83
C ASP A 160 -6.89 -23.75 3.24
N ALA A 161 -7.44 -24.25 4.35
CA ALA A 161 -7.34 -25.68 4.64
C ALA A 161 -8.12 -26.35 3.50
N ALA A 162 -7.43 -27.15 2.69
CA ALA A 162 -8.09 -27.99 1.70
C ALA A 162 -9.06 -28.91 2.46
N ASP A 163 -10.36 -28.73 2.22
CA ASP A 163 -11.40 -29.71 2.56
C ASP A 163 -11.20 -30.96 1.72
#